data_6859b60cd96c86296f83c41a40101699
#
_entry.id   6859b60cd96c86296f83c41a40101699
#
_cell.length_a   1.000
_cell.length_b   1.000
_cell.length_c   1.000
_cell.angle_alpha   90.00
_cell.angle_beta   90.00
_cell.angle_gamma   90.00
#
_symmetry.space_group_name_H-M   'P 1'
#
loop_
_entity.id
_entity.type
_entity.pdbx_description
1 polymer ?
#
loop_
_entity_poly.entity_id
_entity_poly.type
_entity_poly.pdbx_seq_one_letter_code
_entity_poly.pdbx_strand_id
1 'polypeptide(L)'
;MCKADILISSNWMLTFENISKLALELGFDACGVAPVHYLDEDAQFMDSWIAQGLHGEMDYLERNRDKRYDPAVLVPGAQAVVVCLLTYEHSGRDYHRRVKSLLYALEAKLKEAFGEDIVSATHQHIFCDSAPMLERRWCVEAGLGFIGKNHQLIHPTLGSMVHPGEIVINQSPIANSQSPIAQTCSNCRLCLDACPTGALRNEVWDARQCIAYTTHHCLECQHVCPYNQTAPN
;
A
#
# COMPACT_ATOMS: atom_id res chain seq x y z
N MET A 1 -26.56 -4.05 -17.47
CA MET A 1 -25.52 -3.33 -18.24
C MET A 1 -24.42 -4.32 -18.51
N CYS A 2 -24.16 -4.66 -19.78
CA CYS A 2 -23.13 -5.62 -20.18
C CYS A 2 -21.76 -5.11 -19.77
N LYS A 3 -21.03 -5.92 -18.97
CA LYS A 3 -19.58 -5.73 -18.81
C LYS A 3 -18.95 -5.92 -20.19
N ALA A 4 -18.29 -4.91 -20.70
CA ALA A 4 -17.47 -5.06 -21.90
C ALA A 4 -16.32 -5.98 -21.52
N ASP A 5 -16.31 -7.21 -22.04
CA ASP A 5 -15.17 -8.10 -21.95
C ASP A 5 -14.01 -7.42 -22.69
N ILE A 6 -12.94 -7.10 -21.96
CA ILE A 6 -11.74 -6.61 -22.60
C ILE A 6 -11.19 -7.75 -23.43
N LEU A 7 -11.15 -7.56 -24.75
CA LEU A 7 -10.39 -8.42 -25.63
C LEU A 7 -8.90 -8.20 -25.31
N ILE A 8 -8.31 -9.05 -24.45
CA ILE A 8 -6.88 -9.13 -24.27
C ILE A 8 -6.31 -9.54 -25.63
N SER A 9 -5.70 -8.59 -26.32
CA SER A 9 -5.06 -8.89 -27.61
C SER A 9 -3.78 -9.68 -27.35
N SER A 10 -3.44 -10.62 -28.23
CA SER A 10 -2.23 -11.45 -28.18
C SER A 10 -0.90 -10.64 -28.20
N ASN A 11 -0.97 -9.32 -28.13
CA ASN A 11 0.16 -8.40 -28.21
C ASN A 11 0.24 -7.44 -26.99
N TRP A 12 -0.40 -7.79 -25.86
CA TRP A 12 -0.27 -7.00 -24.66
C TRP A 12 1.14 -7.15 -24.08
N MET A 13 1.85 -6.03 -23.97
CA MET A 13 3.13 -5.98 -23.25
C MET A 13 2.86 -5.78 -21.76
N LEU A 14 3.68 -6.40 -20.92
CA LEU A 14 3.66 -6.18 -19.49
C LEU A 14 4.16 -4.76 -19.20
N THR A 15 3.23 -3.81 -19.13
CA THR A 15 3.50 -2.41 -18.79
C THR A 15 2.67 -2.01 -17.57
N PHE A 16 3.15 -0.98 -16.86
CA PHE A 16 2.39 -0.37 -15.78
C PHE A 16 0.97 0.03 -16.22
N GLU A 17 0.83 0.67 -17.38
CA GLU A 17 -0.46 1.14 -17.89
C GLU A 17 -1.47 0.00 -18.08
N ASN A 18 -1.01 -1.12 -18.61
CA ASN A 18 -1.87 -2.29 -18.83
C ASN A 18 -2.29 -2.94 -17.51
N ILE A 19 -1.36 -3.06 -16.53
CA ILE A 19 -1.67 -3.55 -15.18
C ILE A 19 -2.69 -2.63 -14.50
N SER A 20 -2.41 -1.31 -14.51
CA SER A 20 -3.28 -0.32 -13.89
C SER A 20 -4.68 -0.31 -14.51
N LYS A 21 -4.77 -0.41 -15.84
CA LYS A 21 -6.05 -0.50 -16.54
C LYS A 21 -6.87 -1.70 -16.06
N LEU A 22 -6.27 -2.90 -15.97
CA LEU A 22 -6.96 -4.09 -15.48
C LEU A 22 -7.45 -3.92 -14.03
N ALA A 23 -6.63 -3.32 -13.17
CA ALA A 23 -6.99 -3.08 -11.77
C ALA A 23 -8.18 -2.11 -11.64
N LEU A 24 -8.14 -0.98 -12.35
CA LEU A 24 -9.21 0.02 -12.33
C LEU A 24 -10.54 -0.53 -12.87
N GLU A 25 -10.50 -1.33 -13.93
CA GLU A 25 -11.69 -1.97 -14.50
C GLU A 25 -12.32 -3.01 -13.57
N LEU A 26 -11.52 -3.63 -12.70
CA LEU A 26 -12.01 -4.54 -11.66
C LEU A 26 -12.62 -3.77 -10.46
N GLY A 27 -12.41 -2.47 -10.38
CA GLY A 27 -13.01 -1.60 -9.37
C GLY A 27 -12.06 -1.18 -8.23
N PHE A 28 -10.75 -1.26 -8.44
CA PHE A 28 -9.81 -0.53 -7.59
C PHE A 28 -9.85 0.98 -7.91
N ASP A 29 -9.55 1.81 -6.92
CA ASP A 29 -9.57 3.27 -7.06
C ASP A 29 -8.25 3.83 -7.58
N ALA A 30 -7.15 3.11 -7.32
CA ALA A 30 -5.82 3.41 -7.87
C ALA A 30 -4.98 2.13 -7.94
N CYS A 31 -3.99 2.15 -8.84
CA CYS A 31 -3.01 1.07 -8.98
C CYS A 31 -1.66 1.64 -9.38
N GLY A 32 -0.59 1.08 -8.83
CA GLY A 32 0.79 1.39 -9.15
C GLY A 32 1.66 0.15 -9.15
N VAL A 33 2.86 0.25 -9.70
CA VAL A 33 3.82 -0.85 -9.72
C VAL A 33 5.21 -0.32 -9.34
N ALA A 34 5.87 -1.01 -8.42
CA ALA A 34 7.23 -0.71 -7.99
C ALA A 34 8.17 -1.88 -8.29
N PRO A 35 9.40 -1.63 -8.75
CA PRO A 35 10.42 -2.67 -8.81
C PRO A 35 10.79 -3.12 -7.41
N VAL A 36 11.04 -4.43 -7.23
CA VAL A 36 11.49 -4.97 -5.94
C VAL A 36 12.92 -4.54 -5.66
N HIS A 37 13.14 -4.04 -4.45
CA HIS A 37 14.46 -3.72 -3.89
C HIS A 37 14.40 -3.76 -2.36
N TYR A 38 15.55 -3.74 -1.72
CA TYR A 38 15.63 -3.61 -0.26
C TYR A 38 15.34 -2.17 0.17
N LEU A 39 14.53 -1.99 1.19
CA LEU A 39 14.09 -0.68 1.71
C LEU A 39 15.05 -0.18 2.80
N ASP A 40 16.26 0.29 2.41
CA ASP A 40 17.35 0.65 3.33
C ASP A 40 16.96 1.72 4.36
N GLU A 41 16.38 2.82 3.90
CA GLU A 41 16.02 3.95 4.78
C GLU A 41 14.90 3.57 5.74
N ASP A 42 13.89 2.84 5.24
CA ASP A 42 12.78 2.37 6.06
C ASP A 42 13.22 1.32 7.07
N ALA A 43 14.16 0.45 6.71
CA ALA A 43 14.75 -0.52 7.62
C ALA A 43 15.46 0.18 8.79
N GLN A 44 16.29 1.19 8.51
CA GLN A 44 16.97 1.98 9.53
C GLN A 44 15.99 2.72 10.44
N PHE A 45 14.97 3.34 9.86
CA PHE A 45 13.93 4.04 10.60
C PHE A 45 13.16 3.08 11.52
N MET A 46 12.67 1.96 10.98
CA MET A 46 11.89 0.97 11.72
C MET A 46 12.70 0.33 12.84
N ASP A 47 13.96 -0.02 12.57
CA ASP A 47 14.83 -0.62 13.58
C ASP A 47 15.12 0.35 14.74
N SER A 48 15.34 1.63 14.42
CA SER A 48 15.50 2.68 15.44
C SER A 48 14.23 2.90 16.25
N TRP A 49 13.07 2.92 15.59
CA TRP A 49 11.76 3.11 16.21
C TRP A 49 11.40 1.93 17.15
N ILE A 50 11.68 0.70 16.71
CA ILE A 50 11.52 -0.51 17.52
C ILE A 50 12.47 -0.49 18.73
N ALA A 51 13.75 -0.17 18.52
CA ALA A 51 14.75 -0.11 19.58
C ALA A 51 14.39 0.90 20.69
N GLN A 52 13.63 1.95 20.36
CA GLN A 52 13.10 2.91 21.34
C GLN A 52 11.82 2.40 22.05
N GLY A 53 11.32 1.22 21.74
CA GLY A 53 10.10 0.67 22.31
C GLY A 53 8.82 1.43 21.90
N LEU A 54 8.88 2.23 20.83
CA LEU A 54 7.75 3.05 20.38
C LEU A 54 6.63 2.23 19.72
N HIS A 55 6.92 0.98 19.36
CA HIS A 55 5.97 0.02 18.79
C HIS A 55 4.98 -0.57 19.81
N GLY A 56 5.18 -0.31 21.12
CA GLY A 56 4.32 -0.83 22.18
C GLY A 56 4.37 -2.36 22.24
N GLU A 57 3.21 -3.02 22.24
CA GLU A 57 3.07 -4.48 22.33
C GLU A 57 3.06 -5.17 20.95
N MET A 58 3.46 -4.47 19.86
CA MET A 58 3.54 -5.06 18.54
C MET A 58 4.83 -5.87 18.32
N ASP A 59 5.12 -6.83 19.20
CA ASP A 59 6.33 -7.67 19.16
C ASP A 59 6.51 -8.43 17.84
N TYR A 60 5.43 -8.62 17.08
CA TYR A 60 5.50 -9.21 15.76
C TYR A 60 6.33 -8.38 14.76
N LEU A 61 6.51 -7.08 15.03
CA LEU A 61 7.35 -6.20 14.21
C LEU A 61 8.85 -6.49 14.39
N GLU A 62 9.25 -7.07 15.50
CA GLU A 62 10.62 -7.50 15.73
C GLU A 62 11.00 -8.74 14.90
N ARG A 63 9.99 -9.51 14.50
CA ARG A 63 10.17 -10.75 13.73
C ARG A 63 10.08 -10.48 12.24
N ASN A 64 10.74 -11.34 11.45
CA ASN A 64 10.69 -11.31 9.98
C ASN A 64 11.09 -9.95 9.39
N ARG A 65 12.07 -9.27 9.97
CA ARG A 65 12.56 -7.96 9.50
C ARG A 65 13.10 -8.07 8.07
N ASP A 66 13.86 -9.11 7.79
CA ASP A 66 14.40 -9.43 6.47
C ASP A 66 13.31 -9.46 5.39
N LYS A 67 12.21 -10.17 5.66
CA LYS A 67 11.06 -10.25 4.75
C LYS A 67 10.30 -8.93 4.64
N ARG A 68 10.27 -8.14 5.73
CA ARG A 68 9.56 -6.86 5.77
C ARG A 68 10.22 -5.81 4.90
N TYR A 69 11.54 -5.84 4.84
CA TYR A 69 12.33 -4.86 4.10
C TYR A 69 12.65 -5.30 2.67
N ASP A 70 12.52 -6.59 2.36
CA ASP A 70 12.80 -7.15 1.03
C ASP A 70 11.72 -8.15 0.60
N PRO A 71 10.84 -7.78 -0.33
CA PRO A 71 9.85 -8.71 -0.87
C PRO A 71 10.45 -9.94 -1.57
N ALA A 72 11.70 -9.89 -2.04
CA ALA A 72 12.34 -11.04 -2.66
C ALA A 72 12.69 -12.14 -1.66
N VAL A 73 12.86 -11.78 -0.38
CA VAL A 73 13.00 -12.75 0.72
C VAL A 73 11.64 -13.38 1.08
N LEU A 74 10.56 -12.61 0.97
CA LEU A 74 9.20 -13.09 1.23
C LEU A 74 8.68 -13.98 0.10
N VAL A 75 8.91 -13.56 -1.15
CA VAL A 75 8.50 -14.25 -2.37
C VAL A 75 9.71 -14.42 -3.27
N PRO A 76 10.42 -15.56 -3.19
CA PRO A 76 11.59 -15.82 -4.03
C PRO A 76 11.28 -15.67 -5.53
N GLY A 77 12.13 -14.92 -6.23
CA GLY A 77 11.93 -14.60 -7.64
C GLY A 77 11.10 -13.33 -7.89
N ALA A 78 10.66 -12.63 -6.84
CA ALA A 78 9.96 -11.36 -6.96
C ALA A 78 10.77 -10.33 -7.75
N GLN A 79 10.13 -9.65 -8.71
CA GLN A 79 10.74 -8.58 -9.50
C GLN A 79 9.97 -7.26 -9.38
N ALA A 80 8.67 -7.33 -9.12
CA ALA A 80 7.86 -6.13 -8.90
C ALA A 80 6.72 -6.38 -7.91
N VAL A 81 6.26 -5.29 -7.29
CA VAL A 81 5.07 -5.24 -6.44
C VAL A 81 4.01 -4.42 -7.15
N VAL A 82 2.90 -5.04 -7.51
CA VAL A 82 1.68 -4.36 -7.96
C VAL A 82 0.90 -3.96 -6.73
N VAL A 83 0.69 -2.67 -6.54
CA VAL A 83 -0.04 -2.10 -5.39
C VAL A 83 -1.35 -1.51 -5.87
N CYS A 84 -2.44 -1.90 -5.24
CA CYS A 84 -3.78 -1.39 -5.53
C CYS A 84 -4.36 -0.70 -4.28
N LEU A 85 -5.11 0.38 -4.48
CA LEU A 85 -5.81 1.08 -3.42
C LEU A 85 -7.32 0.93 -3.59
N LEU A 86 -8.00 0.72 -2.47
CA LEU A 86 -9.45 0.75 -2.38
C LEU A 86 -9.85 1.70 -1.26
N THR A 87 -10.72 2.69 -1.54
CA THR A 87 -11.19 3.64 -0.55
C THR A 87 -12.03 2.94 0.52
N TYR A 88 -12.12 3.52 1.72
CA TYR A 88 -12.95 2.99 2.82
C TYR A 88 -14.41 2.86 2.40
N GLU A 89 -14.89 3.75 1.56
CA GLU A 89 -16.25 3.70 1.02
C GLU A 89 -16.47 2.46 0.14
N HIS A 90 -15.56 2.17 -0.77
CA HIS A 90 -15.67 1.04 -1.71
C HIS A 90 -15.29 -0.30 -1.08
N SER A 91 -14.50 -0.30 -0.01
CA SER A 91 -14.05 -1.53 0.67
C SER A 91 -15.12 -2.12 1.59
N GLY A 92 -15.99 -1.29 2.16
CA GLY A 92 -17.02 -1.71 3.10
C GLY A 92 -16.46 -2.24 4.44
N ARG A 93 -17.29 -2.90 5.25
CA ARG A 93 -16.92 -3.36 6.60
C ARG A 93 -15.86 -4.45 6.63
N ASP A 94 -15.87 -5.36 5.65
CA ASP A 94 -14.88 -6.45 5.52
C ASP A 94 -13.93 -6.14 4.36
N TYR A 95 -13.08 -5.13 4.58
CA TYR A 95 -12.16 -4.69 3.55
C TYR A 95 -11.15 -5.77 3.14
N HIS A 96 -10.65 -6.59 4.06
CA HIS A 96 -9.74 -7.69 3.74
C HIS A 96 -10.32 -8.63 2.70
N ARG A 97 -11.56 -9.06 2.92
CA ARG A 97 -12.25 -9.93 1.97
C ARG A 97 -12.49 -9.25 0.63
N ARG A 98 -12.89 -7.97 0.66
CA ARG A 98 -13.16 -7.20 -0.57
C ARG A 98 -11.89 -6.98 -1.37
N VAL A 99 -10.83 -6.46 -0.74
CA VAL A 99 -9.54 -6.22 -1.39
C VAL A 99 -8.96 -7.53 -1.94
N LYS A 100 -8.89 -8.60 -1.13
CA LYS A 100 -8.38 -9.91 -1.59
C LYS A 100 -9.20 -10.48 -2.74
N SER A 101 -10.52 -10.34 -2.74
CA SER A 101 -11.35 -10.80 -3.86
C SER A 101 -11.01 -10.09 -5.17
N LEU A 102 -10.74 -8.78 -5.11
CA LEU A 102 -10.32 -8.00 -6.28
C LEU A 102 -8.90 -8.36 -6.73
N LEU A 103 -7.97 -8.59 -5.77
CA LEU A 103 -6.60 -9.01 -6.08
C LEU A 103 -6.56 -10.38 -6.77
N TYR A 104 -7.36 -11.36 -6.32
CA TYR A 104 -7.48 -12.64 -7.00
C TYR A 104 -8.07 -12.51 -8.41
N ALA A 105 -9.03 -11.61 -8.60
CA ALA A 105 -9.56 -11.33 -9.93
C ALA A 105 -8.50 -10.67 -10.84
N LEU A 106 -7.68 -9.77 -10.28
CA LEU A 106 -6.57 -9.14 -10.98
C LEU A 106 -5.49 -10.17 -11.33
N GLU A 107 -5.12 -11.05 -10.39
CA GLU A 107 -4.19 -12.15 -10.65
C GLU A 107 -4.64 -13.01 -11.83
N ALA A 108 -5.91 -13.40 -11.86
CA ALA A 108 -6.46 -14.19 -12.96
C ALA A 108 -6.31 -13.46 -14.31
N LYS A 109 -6.55 -12.14 -14.34
CA LYS A 109 -6.35 -11.32 -15.53
C LYS A 109 -4.89 -11.17 -15.93
N LEU A 110 -3.98 -11.04 -14.95
CA LEU A 110 -2.55 -11.00 -15.21
C LEU A 110 -2.05 -12.31 -15.80
N LYS A 111 -2.49 -13.45 -15.26
CA LYS A 111 -2.16 -14.77 -15.81
C LYS A 111 -2.70 -14.97 -17.23
N GLU A 112 -3.92 -14.58 -17.47
CA GLU A 112 -4.53 -14.63 -18.81
C GLU A 112 -3.75 -13.80 -19.84
N ALA A 113 -3.28 -12.61 -19.43
CA ALA A 113 -2.59 -11.67 -20.31
C ALA A 113 -1.10 -11.96 -20.50
N PHE A 114 -0.40 -12.44 -19.46
CA PHE A 114 1.06 -12.48 -19.41
C PHE A 114 1.65 -13.85 -19.06
N GLY A 115 0.82 -14.87 -18.83
CA GLY A 115 1.23 -16.24 -18.52
C GLY A 115 1.16 -16.58 -17.03
N GLU A 116 1.08 -17.89 -16.75
CA GLU A 116 0.94 -18.42 -15.39
C GLU A 116 2.14 -18.11 -14.50
N ASP A 117 3.31 -17.93 -15.07
CA ASP A 117 4.59 -17.66 -14.41
C ASP A 117 4.74 -16.19 -13.95
N ILE A 118 3.75 -15.34 -14.25
CA ILE A 118 3.72 -13.95 -13.77
C ILE A 118 3.79 -13.85 -12.23
N VAL A 119 3.28 -14.86 -11.54
CA VAL A 119 3.31 -14.97 -10.07
C VAL A 119 3.93 -16.30 -9.63
N SER A 120 4.34 -16.37 -8.36
CA SER A 120 4.89 -17.59 -7.80
C SER A 120 3.83 -18.71 -7.74
N ALA A 121 4.15 -19.87 -8.29
CA ALA A 121 3.31 -21.07 -8.16
C ALA A 121 3.38 -21.73 -6.78
N THR A 122 4.41 -21.41 -5.98
CA THR A 122 4.72 -22.12 -4.74
C THR A 122 4.66 -21.25 -3.48
N HIS A 123 4.64 -19.93 -3.63
CA HIS A 123 4.61 -18.98 -2.51
C HIS A 123 3.38 -18.10 -2.56
N GLN A 124 2.88 -17.75 -1.38
CA GLN A 124 1.86 -16.73 -1.27
C GLN A 124 2.41 -15.41 -1.80
N HIS A 125 1.66 -14.74 -2.66
CA HIS A 125 2.06 -13.53 -3.36
C HIS A 125 0.98 -12.44 -3.39
N ILE A 126 -0.19 -12.70 -2.77
CA ILE A 126 -1.29 -11.74 -2.59
C ILE A 126 -1.38 -11.39 -1.12
N PHE A 127 -1.30 -10.10 -0.81
CA PHE A 127 -1.29 -9.59 0.55
C PHE A 127 -2.29 -8.43 0.72
N CYS A 128 -2.81 -8.30 1.92
CA CYS A 128 -3.60 -7.19 2.43
C CYS A 128 -3.59 -7.34 3.95
N ASP A 129 -2.76 -6.58 4.65
CA ASP A 129 -2.50 -6.67 6.10
C ASP A 129 -2.19 -8.10 6.60
N SER A 130 -1.62 -8.96 5.76
CA SER A 130 -1.47 -10.40 6.06
C SER A 130 -0.05 -10.93 5.94
N ALA A 131 0.92 -10.07 5.65
CA ALA A 131 2.33 -10.42 5.48
C ALA A 131 3.25 -9.41 6.17
N PRO A 132 4.50 -9.79 6.44
CA PRO A 132 5.49 -8.83 6.90
C PRO A 132 5.99 -7.98 5.72
N MET A 133 5.13 -7.06 5.25
CA MET A 133 5.45 -6.05 4.24
C MET A 133 5.20 -4.65 4.79
N LEU A 134 5.95 -3.67 4.33
CA LEU A 134 5.68 -2.25 4.59
C LEU A 134 4.72 -1.71 3.53
N GLU A 135 3.45 -2.14 3.58
CA GLU A 135 2.44 -1.89 2.55
C GLU A 135 2.33 -0.41 2.16
N ARG A 136 2.28 0.49 3.16
CA ARG A 136 2.23 1.94 2.89
C ARG A 136 3.50 2.44 2.18
N ARG A 137 4.65 1.86 2.47
CA ARG A 137 5.89 2.22 1.79
C ARG A 137 5.87 1.74 0.33
N TRP A 138 5.42 0.52 0.09
CA TRP A 138 5.25 0.03 -1.28
C TRP A 138 4.24 0.85 -2.09
N CYS A 139 3.23 1.46 -1.45
CA CYS A 139 2.38 2.45 -2.11
C CYS A 139 3.18 3.68 -2.57
N VAL A 140 4.14 4.16 -1.76
CA VAL A 140 5.01 5.28 -2.13
C VAL A 140 5.94 4.90 -3.26
N GLU A 141 6.59 3.74 -3.18
CA GLU A 141 7.45 3.20 -4.25
C GLU A 141 6.69 3.03 -5.57
N ALA A 142 5.42 2.62 -5.48
CA ALA A 142 4.53 2.50 -6.63
C ALA A 142 3.95 3.85 -7.11
N GLY A 143 4.39 4.98 -6.57
CA GLY A 143 3.96 6.32 -6.99
C GLY A 143 2.51 6.65 -6.64
N LEU A 144 1.91 6.00 -5.64
CA LEU A 144 0.52 6.19 -5.25
C LEU A 144 0.32 7.26 -4.18
N GLY A 145 1.39 7.83 -3.63
CA GLY A 145 1.26 8.84 -2.59
C GLY A 145 2.56 9.10 -1.86
N PHE A 146 2.43 9.67 -0.67
CA PHE A 146 3.54 9.92 0.24
C PHE A 146 3.13 9.59 1.68
N ILE A 147 4.10 9.36 2.55
CA ILE A 147 3.82 9.18 3.98
C ILE A 147 3.67 10.56 4.63
N GLY A 148 2.49 10.82 5.19
CA GLY A 148 2.21 12.06 5.91
C GLY A 148 2.80 12.10 7.32
N LYS A 149 2.77 13.28 7.96
CA LYS A 149 3.18 13.46 9.37
C LYS A 149 2.32 12.65 10.36
N ASN A 150 1.17 12.17 9.93
CA ASN A 150 0.33 11.23 10.69
C ASN A 150 0.70 9.75 10.45
N HIS A 151 1.81 9.49 9.77
CA HIS A 151 2.30 8.14 9.41
C HIS A 151 1.30 7.31 8.58
N GLN A 152 0.34 7.96 7.91
CA GLN A 152 -0.53 7.33 6.95
C GLN A 152 -0.02 7.57 5.52
N LEU A 153 -0.33 6.63 4.61
CA LEU A 153 -0.25 6.92 3.18
C LEU A 153 -1.25 8.05 2.87
N ILE A 154 -0.83 9.04 2.10
CA ILE A 154 -1.68 10.11 1.57
C ILE A 154 -1.62 10.06 0.05
N HIS A 155 -2.71 9.62 -0.58
CA HIS A 155 -2.87 9.72 -2.02
C HIS A 155 -3.35 11.13 -2.38
N PRO A 156 -2.84 11.76 -3.46
CA PRO A 156 -3.14 13.16 -3.77
C PRO A 156 -4.62 13.51 -3.93
N THR A 157 -5.41 12.57 -4.47
CA THR A 157 -6.85 12.78 -4.74
C THR A 157 -7.77 11.93 -3.87
N LEU A 158 -7.32 10.74 -3.42
CA LEU A 158 -8.13 9.84 -2.59
C LEU A 158 -7.95 10.08 -1.09
N GLY A 159 -6.97 10.92 -0.71
CA GLY A 159 -6.65 11.14 0.70
C GLY A 159 -5.96 9.94 1.36
N SER A 160 -6.15 9.77 2.65
CA SER A 160 -5.53 8.71 3.45
C SER A 160 -6.50 7.63 3.93
N MET A 161 -7.79 7.74 3.57
CA MET A 161 -8.79 6.73 3.91
C MET A 161 -8.87 5.65 2.83
N VAL A 162 -7.77 4.94 2.67
CA VAL A 162 -7.58 3.88 1.66
C VAL A 162 -6.99 2.63 2.28
N HIS A 163 -7.36 1.48 1.75
CA HIS A 163 -6.77 0.19 2.06
C HIS A 163 -5.87 -0.26 0.92
N PRO A 164 -4.59 -0.49 1.17
CA PRO A 164 -3.70 -1.11 0.19
C PRO A 164 -3.95 -2.61 0.07
N GLY A 165 -3.56 -3.13 -1.08
CA GLY A 165 -3.43 -4.56 -1.31
C GLY A 165 -2.40 -4.80 -2.39
N GLU A 166 -1.62 -5.88 -2.28
CA GLU A 166 -0.47 -6.13 -3.11
C GLU A 166 -0.53 -7.49 -3.81
N ILE A 167 0.02 -7.51 -5.03
CA ILE A 167 0.42 -8.73 -5.74
C ILE A 167 1.91 -8.61 -6.03
N VAL A 168 2.69 -9.56 -5.51
CA VAL A 168 4.12 -9.67 -5.85
C VAL A 168 4.25 -10.51 -7.11
N ILE A 169 4.87 -9.97 -8.15
CA ILE A 169 5.04 -10.62 -9.45
C ILE A 169 6.50 -10.94 -9.76
N ASN A 170 6.69 -12.02 -10.54
CA ASN A 170 8.00 -12.57 -10.90
C ASN A 170 8.57 -11.99 -12.20
N GLN A 171 7.89 -11.02 -12.78
CA GLN A 171 8.31 -10.37 -14.01
C GLN A 171 8.43 -8.87 -13.78
N SER A 172 9.38 -8.23 -14.45
CA SER A 172 9.55 -6.78 -14.38
C SER A 172 8.75 -6.12 -15.51
N PRO A 173 7.75 -5.31 -15.19
CA PRO A 173 7.06 -4.53 -16.20
C PRO A 173 8.01 -3.61 -16.94
N ILE A 174 7.80 -3.43 -18.25
CA ILE A 174 8.52 -2.43 -19.03
C ILE A 174 8.17 -1.07 -18.42
N ALA A 175 9.19 -0.38 -17.94
CA ALA A 175 9.04 0.80 -17.11
C ALA A 175 8.33 1.93 -17.84
N ASN A 176 7.21 2.38 -17.28
CA ASN A 176 6.96 3.82 -17.22
C ASN A 176 7.33 4.25 -15.81
N SER A 177 8.37 5.04 -15.71
CA SER A 177 8.78 5.62 -14.45
C SER A 177 7.65 6.50 -13.95
N GLN A 178 6.88 6.02 -12.97
CA GLN A 178 6.04 6.92 -12.20
C GLN A 178 6.99 7.87 -11.47
N SER A 179 6.88 9.14 -11.80
CA SER A 179 7.66 10.16 -11.10
C SER A 179 7.21 10.17 -9.64
N PRO A 180 8.16 10.24 -8.69
CA PRO A 180 7.80 10.39 -7.27
C PRO A 180 6.83 11.56 -7.10
N ILE A 181 5.82 11.36 -6.25
CA ILE A 181 4.83 12.42 -5.96
C ILE A 181 5.54 13.53 -5.19
N ALA A 182 5.62 14.71 -5.80
CA ALA A 182 6.27 15.89 -5.20
C ALA A 182 5.48 16.51 -4.03
N GLN A 183 4.25 16.06 -3.79
CA GLN A 183 3.41 16.56 -2.71
C GLN A 183 3.89 16.05 -1.36
N THR A 184 3.89 16.94 -0.38
CA THR A 184 4.27 16.64 1.01
C THR A 184 3.39 17.44 1.97
N CYS A 185 3.49 17.14 3.27
CA CYS A 185 2.82 17.93 4.30
C CYS A 185 3.40 19.35 4.45
N SER A 186 4.56 19.66 3.91
CA SER A 186 5.23 20.95 4.06
C SER A 186 5.16 21.48 5.51
N ASN A 187 4.63 22.69 5.72
CA ASN A 187 4.46 23.30 7.05
C ASN A 187 3.15 22.92 7.75
N CYS A 188 2.31 22.07 7.16
CA CYS A 188 1.06 21.63 7.78
C CYS A 188 1.33 20.84 9.07
N ARG A 189 0.56 21.11 10.13
CA ARG A 189 0.66 20.44 11.44
C ARG A 189 -0.70 19.99 11.98
N LEU A 190 -1.76 20.10 11.20
CA LEU A 190 -3.14 19.87 11.68
C LEU A 190 -3.31 18.51 12.36
N CYS A 191 -2.75 17.45 11.82
CA CYS A 191 -2.83 16.11 12.41
C CYS A 191 -2.03 15.97 13.72
N LEU A 192 -0.92 16.71 13.85
CA LEU A 192 -0.10 16.72 15.09
C LEU A 192 -0.83 17.45 16.20
N ASP A 193 -1.44 18.60 15.86
CA ASP A 193 -2.15 19.46 16.81
C ASP A 193 -3.50 18.85 17.23
N ALA A 194 -4.17 18.12 16.34
CA ALA A 194 -5.44 17.46 16.63
C ALA A 194 -5.29 16.13 17.39
N CYS A 195 -4.07 15.57 17.51
CA CYS A 195 -3.88 14.31 18.19
C CYS A 195 -4.15 14.46 19.72
N PRO A 196 -5.22 13.84 20.25
CA PRO A 196 -5.66 14.10 21.63
C PRO A 196 -4.67 13.61 22.70
N THR A 197 -3.82 12.66 22.36
CA THR A 197 -2.82 12.08 23.26
C THR A 197 -1.40 12.55 22.97
N GLY A 198 -1.20 13.26 21.86
CA GLY A 198 0.12 13.66 21.40
C GLY A 198 0.98 12.50 20.90
N ALA A 199 0.37 11.38 20.49
CA ALA A 199 1.08 10.22 19.94
C ALA A 199 1.90 10.53 18.67
N LEU A 200 1.66 11.67 18.03
CA LEU A 200 2.37 12.17 16.84
C LEU A 200 3.36 13.30 17.15
N ARG A 201 3.71 13.51 18.41
CA ARG A 201 4.67 14.57 18.80
C ARG A 201 5.99 14.38 18.10
N ASN A 202 6.58 15.51 17.69
CA ASN A 202 7.87 15.55 17.01
C ASN A 202 7.92 14.75 15.71
N GLU A 203 6.77 14.58 15.06
CA GLU A 203 6.65 13.85 13.79
C GLU A 203 7.10 12.37 13.87
N VAL A 204 7.16 11.83 15.09
CA VAL A 204 7.41 10.42 15.38
C VAL A 204 6.15 9.83 16.01
N TRP A 205 5.70 8.69 15.49
CA TRP A 205 4.54 8.00 16.04
C TRP A 205 4.94 7.14 17.26
N ASP A 206 4.32 7.41 18.39
CA ASP A 206 4.40 6.56 19.58
C ASP A 206 3.12 5.73 19.70
N ALA A 207 3.20 4.45 19.34
CA ALA A 207 2.05 3.55 19.36
C ALA A 207 1.43 3.43 20.76
N ARG A 208 2.23 3.49 21.81
CA ARG A 208 1.78 3.35 23.22
C ARG A 208 0.81 4.46 23.64
N GLN A 209 0.88 5.61 22.98
CA GLN A 209 0.00 6.76 23.21
C GLN A 209 -1.15 6.85 22.20
N CYS A 210 -1.12 6.07 21.11
CA CYS A 210 -2.10 6.17 20.04
C CYS A 210 -3.42 5.49 20.42
N ILE A 211 -4.52 6.24 20.45
CA ILE A 211 -5.85 5.69 20.75
C ILE A 211 -6.26 4.65 19.69
N ALA A 212 -5.95 4.87 18.42
CA ALA A 212 -6.26 3.90 17.37
C ALA A 212 -5.58 2.55 17.59
N TYR A 213 -4.36 2.56 18.15
CA TYR A 213 -3.64 1.34 18.51
C TYR A 213 -4.30 0.63 19.71
N THR A 214 -4.73 1.38 20.73
CA THR A 214 -5.27 0.81 21.99
C THR A 214 -6.75 0.44 21.89
N THR A 215 -7.56 1.16 21.08
CA THR A 215 -9.02 0.99 21.02
C THR A 215 -9.58 0.76 19.62
N HIS A 216 -8.76 0.89 18.58
CA HIS A 216 -9.12 0.78 17.15
C HIS A 216 -10.17 1.78 16.64
N HIS A 217 -10.43 2.89 17.34
CA HIS A 217 -11.55 3.80 17.05
C HIS A 217 -11.18 5.28 16.92
N CYS A 218 -9.91 5.61 16.66
CA CYS A 218 -9.52 7.01 16.48
C CYS A 218 -9.07 7.28 15.05
N LEU A 219 -9.66 8.28 14.41
CA LEU A 219 -9.32 8.77 13.06
C LEU A 219 -9.03 10.28 13.05
N GLU A 220 -8.85 10.94 14.21
CA GLU A 220 -8.72 12.39 14.30
C GLU A 220 -7.63 12.96 13.39
N CYS A 221 -6.46 12.32 13.36
CA CYS A 221 -5.35 12.75 12.51
C CYS A 221 -5.63 12.61 11.00
N GLN A 222 -6.59 11.75 10.61
CA GLN A 222 -7.04 11.62 9.23
C GLN A 222 -8.18 12.61 8.92
N HIS A 223 -9.14 12.78 9.84
CA HIS A 223 -10.29 13.68 9.65
C HIS A 223 -9.86 15.13 9.42
N VAL A 224 -8.81 15.61 10.11
CA VAL A 224 -8.33 16.98 9.95
C VAL A 224 -7.40 17.17 8.75
N CYS A 225 -7.03 16.07 8.06
CA CYS A 225 -6.11 16.16 6.95
C CYS A 225 -6.75 16.84 5.73
N PRO A 226 -6.16 17.90 5.18
CA PRO A 226 -6.72 18.59 4.02
C PRO A 226 -6.94 17.70 2.81
N TYR A 227 -6.09 16.68 2.63
CA TYR A 227 -6.22 15.72 1.54
C TYR A 227 -7.48 14.84 1.65
N ASN A 228 -8.01 14.63 2.86
CA ASN A 228 -9.27 13.90 3.04
C ASN A 228 -10.49 14.76 2.87
N GLN A 229 -10.36 16.10 3.01
CA GLN A 229 -11.47 17.04 2.81
C GLN A 229 -11.76 17.31 1.33
N THR A 230 -10.79 17.08 0.47
CA THR A 230 -10.89 17.26 -0.99
C THR A 230 -11.10 15.95 -1.75
N ALA A 231 -11.04 14.81 -1.05
CA ALA A 231 -11.33 13.52 -1.65
C ALA A 231 -12.79 13.46 -2.11
N PRO A 232 -13.12 12.91 -3.27
CA PRO A 232 -14.49 12.71 -3.69
C PRO A 232 -15.23 11.82 -2.68
N ASN A 233 -16.43 12.26 -2.27
CA ASN A 233 -17.34 11.46 -1.46
C ASN A 233 -17.87 10.30 -2.27
#